data_5b686cdb594b2baa295d51e8b6778878
#
_entry.id   5b686cdb594b2baa295d51e8b6778878
#
_cell.length_a   1.000
_cell.length_b   1.000
_cell.length_c   1.000
_cell.angle_alpha   90.00
_cell.angle_beta   90.00
_cell.angle_gamma   90.00
#
_symmetry.space_group_name_H-M   'P 1'
#
loop_
_entity.id
_entity.type
_entity.pdbx_description
1 polymer ?
#
loop_
_entity_poly.entity_id
_entity_poly.type
_entity_poly.pdbx_seq_one_letter_code
_entity_poly.pdbx_strand_id
1 'polypeptide(L)'
;PPEMSILTVPDGLPRTKPRALNFALQAARGDIVAIFDAEDEPDVLQLRAAAAAFASGGPRLACVQAPLQIYNPEETAFTRQFALEYAALFDAVLPALWRMGLPLPLGGTSNHFRRDDLIQCGAWDPFNVTEDADLGFRLARFGYDVALISPATWEEAPPRATGWFHQRTRWLKGWMQTYLVHMRSPTRLWADFGPWRFLGFQAILAG
;
A
#
# COMPACT_ATOMS: atom_id res chain seq x y z
N PRO A 1 -11.74 17.62 -17.36
CA PRO A 1 -11.95 16.63 -18.40
C PRO A 1 -13.29 15.93 -18.19
N PRO A 2 -14.02 15.50 -19.23
CA PRO A 2 -15.32 14.85 -19.12
C PRO A 2 -15.26 13.48 -18.39
N GLU A 3 -14.08 12.99 -18.15
CA GLU A 3 -13.81 11.71 -17.49
C GLU A 3 -13.56 11.86 -15.97
N MET A 4 -13.47 13.09 -15.48
CA MET A 4 -13.30 13.36 -14.03
C MET A 4 -14.66 13.53 -13.36
N SER A 5 -14.81 12.86 -12.22
CA SER A 5 -15.99 12.99 -11.34
C SER A 5 -15.53 13.35 -9.93
N ILE A 6 -16.20 14.32 -9.33
CA ILE A 6 -15.99 14.68 -7.93
C ILE A 6 -17.02 13.89 -7.11
N LEU A 7 -16.53 13.06 -6.17
CA LEU A 7 -17.37 12.33 -5.24
C LEU A 7 -17.34 12.99 -3.86
N THR A 8 -18.46 13.49 -3.41
CA THR A 8 -18.60 14.03 -2.05
C THR A 8 -18.95 12.89 -1.10
N VAL A 9 -18.02 12.58 -0.19
CA VAL A 9 -18.25 11.55 0.82
C VAL A 9 -19.22 12.10 1.88
N PRO A 10 -20.33 11.41 2.18
CA PRO A 10 -21.25 11.85 3.22
C PRO A 10 -20.57 12.02 4.57
N ASP A 11 -21.02 12.99 5.37
CA ASP A 11 -20.46 13.20 6.71
C ASP A 11 -20.65 11.96 7.59
N GLY A 12 -19.68 11.68 8.45
CA GLY A 12 -19.69 10.50 9.31
C GLY A 12 -18.29 10.09 9.75
N LEU A 13 -18.23 9.22 10.75
CA LEU A 13 -17.00 8.69 11.32
C LEU A 13 -16.67 7.30 10.76
N PRO A 14 -15.38 6.96 10.67
CA PRO A 14 -14.20 7.83 10.87
C PRO A 14 -13.99 8.74 9.65
N ARG A 15 -13.42 9.94 9.85
CA ARG A 15 -13.03 10.84 8.76
C ARG A 15 -11.62 10.49 8.30
N THR A 16 -11.51 9.46 7.47
CA THR A 16 -10.22 8.89 7.03
C THR A 16 -10.20 8.67 5.52
N LYS A 17 -8.97 8.65 4.94
CA LYS A 17 -8.74 8.32 3.53
C LYS A 17 -9.36 6.97 3.14
N PRO A 18 -9.13 5.87 3.88
CA PRO A 18 -9.69 4.56 3.51
C PRO A 18 -11.23 4.53 3.49
N ARG A 19 -11.91 5.32 4.35
CA ARG A 19 -13.37 5.45 4.25
C ARG A 19 -13.78 6.13 2.94
N ALA A 20 -13.05 7.16 2.52
CA ALA A 20 -13.31 7.84 1.26
C ALA A 20 -13.02 6.92 0.06
N LEU A 21 -11.94 6.14 0.10
CA LEU A 21 -11.61 5.15 -0.91
C LEU A 21 -12.70 4.07 -1.03
N ASN A 22 -13.20 3.54 0.08
CA ASN A 22 -14.29 2.56 0.09
C ASN A 22 -15.59 3.12 -0.48
N PHE A 23 -15.87 4.40 -0.24
CA PHE A 23 -17.02 5.07 -0.84
C PHE A 23 -16.84 5.23 -2.36
N ALA A 24 -15.67 5.69 -2.80
CA ALA A 24 -15.35 5.86 -4.21
C ALA A 24 -15.31 4.53 -4.97
N LEU A 25 -14.88 3.45 -4.33
CA LEU A 25 -14.83 2.11 -4.92
C LEU A 25 -16.19 1.64 -5.42
N GLN A 26 -17.29 2.05 -4.77
CA GLN A 26 -18.64 1.71 -5.21
C GLN A 26 -19.02 2.34 -6.56
N ALA A 27 -18.40 3.47 -6.91
CA ALA A 27 -18.59 4.14 -8.19
C ALA A 27 -17.59 3.71 -9.27
N ALA A 28 -16.54 2.98 -8.89
CA ALA A 28 -15.52 2.49 -9.81
C ALA A 28 -16.11 1.44 -10.76
N ARG A 29 -15.88 1.61 -12.07
CA ARG A 29 -16.45 0.72 -13.12
C ARG A 29 -15.38 -0.12 -13.82
N GLY A 30 -14.09 0.24 -13.68
CA GLY A 30 -12.98 -0.47 -14.29
C GLY A 30 -12.68 -1.79 -13.59
N ASP A 31 -12.07 -2.72 -14.31
CA ASP A 31 -11.58 -3.99 -13.76
C ASP A 31 -10.37 -3.79 -12.86
N ILE A 32 -9.63 -2.69 -13.08
CA ILE A 32 -8.46 -2.30 -12.29
C ILE A 32 -8.74 -0.94 -11.66
N VAL A 33 -8.45 -0.82 -10.38
CA VAL A 33 -8.54 0.42 -9.59
C VAL A 33 -7.13 0.83 -9.20
N ALA A 34 -6.73 2.05 -9.58
CA ALA A 34 -5.48 2.66 -9.17
C ALA A 34 -5.73 3.72 -8.11
N ILE A 35 -4.83 3.82 -7.14
CA ILE A 35 -4.89 4.80 -6.04
C ILE A 35 -3.69 5.73 -6.16
N PHE A 36 -3.97 7.03 -6.17
CA PHE A 36 -2.97 8.10 -6.11
C PHE A 36 -3.39 9.12 -5.07
N ASP A 37 -2.43 9.71 -4.38
CA ASP A 37 -2.67 10.88 -3.54
C ASP A 37 -2.70 12.14 -4.43
N ALA A 38 -3.30 13.21 -3.95
CA ALA A 38 -3.55 14.39 -4.77
C ALA A 38 -2.26 15.15 -5.15
N GLU A 39 -1.23 14.97 -4.35
CA GLU A 39 0.12 15.54 -4.52
C GLU A 39 1.09 14.64 -5.29
N ASP A 40 0.67 13.46 -5.68
CA ASP A 40 1.53 12.49 -6.36
C ASP A 40 1.82 12.88 -7.81
N GLU A 41 3.05 12.60 -8.24
CA GLU A 41 3.50 12.71 -9.62
C GLU A 41 3.88 11.33 -10.17
N PRO A 42 2.90 10.51 -10.63
CA PRO A 42 3.19 9.20 -11.19
C PRO A 42 3.86 9.30 -12.57
N ASP A 43 4.80 8.38 -12.84
CA ASP A 43 5.39 8.24 -14.17
C ASP A 43 4.30 7.98 -15.22
N VAL A 44 4.41 8.63 -16.38
CA VAL A 44 3.43 8.55 -17.48
C VAL A 44 3.26 7.13 -18.03
N LEU A 45 4.22 6.24 -17.83
CA LEU A 45 4.18 4.85 -18.24
C LEU A 45 3.60 3.93 -17.17
N GLN A 46 3.33 4.43 -15.96
CA GLN A 46 2.97 3.59 -14.81
C GLN A 46 1.70 2.78 -15.05
N LEU A 47 0.62 3.41 -15.53
CA LEU A 47 -0.64 2.71 -15.84
C LEU A 47 -0.45 1.62 -16.90
N ARG A 48 0.38 1.90 -17.90
CA ARG A 48 0.69 0.91 -18.96
C ARG A 48 1.49 -0.25 -18.42
N ALA A 49 2.47 0.01 -17.56
CA ALA A 49 3.28 -1.02 -16.91
C ALA A 49 2.43 -1.89 -15.98
N ALA A 50 1.52 -1.29 -15.20
CA ALA A 50 0.58 -2.01 -14.36
C ALA A 50 -0.36 -2.90 -15.18
N ALA A 51 -0.93 -2.37 -16.28
CA ALA A 51 -1.78 -3.16 -17.18
C ALA A 51 -1.03 -4.34 -17.80
N ALA A 52 0.23 -4.14 -18.22
CA ALA A 52 1.08 -5.21 -18.75
C ALA A 52 1.38 -6.28 -17.68
N ALA A 53 1.64 -5.86 -16.42
CA ALA A 53 1.87 -6.78 -15.31
C ALA A 53 0.62 -7.64 -15.05
N PHE A 54 -0.58 -7.06 -15.04
CA PHE A 54 -1.83 -7.82 -14.90
C PHE A 54 -2.10 -8.75 -16.08
N ALA A 55 -1.77 -8.33 -17.30
CA ALA A 55 -1.97 -9.15 -18.50
C ALA A 55 -1.04 -10.38 -18.53
N SER A 56 0.20 -10.24 -18.04
CA SER A 56 1.18 -11.33 -17.95
C SER A 56 1.12 -12.11 -16.65
N GLY A 57 0.52 -11.54 -15.61
CA GLY A 57 0.35 -12.15 -14.30
C GLY A 57 -0.73 -13.22 -14.31
N GLY A 58 -0.59 -14.19 -13.41
CA GLY A 58 -1.60 -15.23 -13.22
C GLY A 58 -2.88 -14.70 -12.53
N PRO A 59 -3.89 -15.57 -12.39
CA PRO A 59 -5.17 -15.19 -11.78
C PRO A 59 -5.07 -14.80 -10.30
N ARG A 60 -3.97 -15.14 -9.64
CA ARG A 60 -3.73 -14.73 -8.25
C ARG A 60 -3.10 -13.34 -8.09
N LEU A 61 -2.66 -12.71 -9.18
CA LEU A 61 -2.11 -11.36 -9.12
C LEU A 61 -3.24 -10.35 -8.89
N ALA A 62 -3.42 -9.93 -7.64
CA ALA A 62 -4.48 -9.01 -7.24
C ALA A 62 -4.01 -7.55 -7.11
N CYS A 63 -2.71 -7.33 -6.90
CA CYS A 63 -2.17 -5.98 -6.76
C CYS A 63 -0.83 -5.81 -7.49
N VAL A 64 -0.63 -4.61 -8.03
CA VAL A 64 0.65 -4.15 -8.60
C VAL A 64 1.04 -2.86 -7.90
N GLN A 65 2.18 -2.86 -7.21
CA GLN A 65 2.73 -1.72 -6.49
C GLN A 65 3.83 -1.07 -7.33
N ALA A 66 3.74 0.25 -7.53
CA ALA A 66 4.84 1.05 -8.05
C ALA A 66 5.74 1.55 -6.92
N PRO A 67 7.04 1.75 -7.16
CA PRO A 67 7.93 2.33 -6.16
C PRO A 67 7.61 3.81 -5.94
N LEU A 68 7.81 4.25 -4.69
CA LEU A 68 7.67 5.65 -4.32
C LEU A 68 9.07 6.27 -4.19
N GLN A 69 9.23 7.47 -4.71
CA GLN A 69 10.48 8.23 -4.66
C GLN A 69 10.22 9.65 -4.18
N ILE A 70 11.23 10.29 -3.60
CA ILE A 70 11.12 11.63 -3.04
C ILE A 70 11.74 12.64 -4.00
N TYR A 71 10.97 13.68 -4.40
CA TYR A 71 11.46 14.69 -5.34
C TYR A 71 12.20 15.86 -4.68
N ASN A 72 12.07 16.05 -3.36
CA ASN A 72 12.72 17.15 -2.62
C ASN A 72 13.84 16.69 -1.62
N PRO A 73 14.73 15.72 -1.98
CA PRO A 73 15.70 15.15 -1.03
C PRO A 73 16.77 16.16 -0.56
N GLU A 74 17.02 17.21 -1.35
CA GLU A 74 18.07 18.20 -1.07
C GLU A 74 17.60 19.36 -0.18
N GLU A 75 16.31 19.42 0.15
CA GLU A 75 15.74 20.57 0.87
C GLU A 75 16.21 20.64 2.33
N THR A 76 16.25 19.51 3.04
CA THR A 76 16.69 19.43 4.44
C THR A 76 17.33 18.08 4.76
N ALA A 77 17.95 17.96 5.94
CA ALA A 77 18.44 16.67 6.43
C ALA A 77 17.29 15.65 6.63
N PHE A 78 16.09 16.10 6.97
CA PHE A 78 14.92 15.22 7.15
C PHE A 78 14.41 14.69 5.82
N THR A 79 14.34 15.52 4.77
CA THR A 79 13.93 15.06 3.44
C THR A 79 14.94 14.11 2.83
N ARG A 80 16.24 14.32 3.07
CA ARG A 80 17.30 13.40 2.66
C ARG A 80 17.20 12.06 3.36
N GLN A 81 16.99 12.08 4.69
CA GLN A 81 16.79 10.85 5.45
C GLN A 81 15.56 10.09 4.96
N PHE A 82 14.48 10.80 4.67
CA PHE A 82 13.24 10.23 4.15
C PHE A 82 13.45 9.56 2.78
N ALA A 83 14.17 10.24 1.88
CA ALA A 83 14.51 9.69 0.56
C ALA A 83 15.36 8.41 0.67
N LEU A 84 16.32 8.35 1.61
CA LEU A 84 17.10 7.15 1.86
C LEU A 84 16.26 6.00 2.39
N GLU A 85 15.31 6.27 3.29
CA GLU A 85 14.40 5.25 3.82
C GLU A 85 13.46 4.72 2.73
N TYR A 86 12.95 5.59 1.86
CA TYR A 86 12.11 5.17 0.72
C TYR A 86 12.91 4.35 -0.29
N ALA A 87 14.11 4.77 -0.64
CA ALA A 87 14.98 3.98 -1.50
C ALA A 87 15.29 2.60 -0.87
N ALA A 88 15.62 2.56 0.42
CA ALA A 88 15.82 1.29 1.11
C ALA A 88 14.57 0.40 1.08
N LEU A 89 13.39 0.97 1.31
CA LEU A 89 12.13 0.21 1.30
C LEU A 89 11.77 -0.27 -0.10
N PHE A 90 11.68 0.63 -1.08
CA PHE A 90 11.13 0.31 -2.41
C PHE A 90 12.14 -0.33 -3.35
N ASP A 91 13.45 -0.02 -3.23
CA ASP A 91 14.48 -0.55 -4.13
C ASP A 91 15.18 -1.80 -3.57
N ALA A 92 15.12 -2.04 -2.24
CA ALA A 92 15.78 -3.18 -1.63
C ALA A 92 14.82 -4.10 -0.86
N VAL A 93 14.10 -3.57 0.15
CA VAL A 93 13.32 -4.41 1.08
C VAL A 93 12.14 -5.06 0.38
N LEU A 94 11.24 -4.29 -0.26
CA LEU A 94 10.07 -4.85 -0.93
C LEU A 94 10.44 -5.82 -2.07
N PRO A 95 11.44 -5.54 -2.93
CA PRO A 95 11.91 -6.51 -3.92
C PRO A 95 12.49 -7.78 -3.30
N ALA A 96 13.18 -7.68 -2.16
CA ALA A 96 13.69 -8.85 -1.47
C ALA A 96 12.54 -9.70 -0.89
N LEU A 97 11.58 -9.09 -0.20
CA LEU A 97 10.39 -9.76 0.32
C LEU A 97 9.61 -10.45 -0.80
N TRP A 98 9.42 -9.75 -1.92
CA TRP A 98 8.74 -10.28 -3.10
C TRP A 98 9.43 -11.52 -3.66
N ARG A 99 10.75 -11.46 -3.86
CA ARG A 99 11.54 -12.61 -4.35
C ARG A 99 11.52 -13.80 -3.40
N MET A 100 11.41 -13.54 -2.10
CA MET A 100 11.31 -14.57 -1.06
C MET A 100 9.88 -15.15 -0.93
N GLY A 101 8.91 -14.61 -1.67
CA GLY A 101 7.50 -15.01 -1.57
C GLY A 101 6.84 -14.64 -0.25
N LEU A 102 7.37 -13.63 0.44
CA LEU A 102 6.85 -13.11 1.71
C LEU A 102 5.72 -12.11 1.48
N PRO A 103 4.83 -11.92 2.48
CA PRO A 103 3.80 -10.89 2.42
C PRO A 103 4.43 -9.49 2.30
N LEU A 104 3.85 -8.64 1.45
CA LEU A 104 4.33 -7.28 1.24
C LEU A 104 3.44 -6.28 2.00
N PRO A 105 4.00 -5.42 2.85
CA PRO A 105 3.30 -4.22 3.28
C PRO A 105 3.23 -3.27 2.08
N LEU A 106 2.02 -2.90 1.66
CA LEU A 106 1.85 -1.97 0.55
C LEU A 106 2.14 -0.53 1.00
N GLY A 107 2.57 0.31 0.07
CA GLY A 107 2.64 1.75 0.28
C GLY A 107 1.26 2.42 0.20
N GLY A 108 1.13 3.64 0.68
CA GLY A 108 -0.15 4.36 0.78
C GLY A 108 -0.75 4.84 -0.54
N THR A 109 0.04 4.79 -1.62
CA THR A 109 -0.32 5.26 -2.95
C THR A 109 0.30 4.38 -4.04
N SER A 110 -0.04 4.64 -5.30
CA SER A 110 0.52 3.95 -6.48
C SER A 110 0.32 2.44 -6.47
N ASN A 111 -0.77 2.02 -5.87
CA ASN A 111 -1.27 0.66 -5.91
C ASN A 111 -2.33 0.52 -6.99
N HIS A 112 -2.20 -0.54 -7.76
CA HIS A 112 -3.16 -0.93 -8.78
C HIS A 112 -3.74 -2.27 -8.36
N PHE A 113 -5.06 -2.36 -8.23
CA PHE A 113 -5.75 -3.57 -7.74
C PHE A 113 -6.69 -4.13 -8.78
N ARG A 114 -6.81 -5.45 -8.88
CA ARG A 114 -8.00 -6.03 -9.47
C ARG A 114 -9.19 -5.70 -8.55
N ARG A 115 -10.17 -5.01 -9.11
CA ARG A 115 -11.31 -4.47 -8.34
C ARG A 115 -12.04 -5.55 -7.53
N ASP A 116 -12.32 -6.68 -8.15
CA ASP A 116 -13.10 -7.74 -7.52
C ASP A 116 -12.30 -8.44 -6.41
N ASP A 117 -10.99 -8.65 -6.59
CA ASP A 117 -10.11 -9.20 -5.55
C ASP A 117 -9.98 -8.24 -4.35
N LEU A 118 -9.87 -6.93 -4.62
CA LEU A 118 -9.87 -5.90 -3.60
C LEU A 118 -11.15 -5.92 -2.77
N ILE A 119 -12.32 -6.03 -3.42
CA ILE A 119 -13.63 -6.14 -2.75
C ILE A 119 -13.70 -7.42 -1.94
N GLN A 120 -13.25 -8.55 -2.48
CA GLN A 120 -13.24 -9.84 -1.79
C GLN A 120 -12.37 -9.81 -0.52
N CYS A 121 -11.26 -9.08 -0.53
CA CYS A 121 -10.41 -8.88 0.65
C CYS A 121 -11.02 -7.89 1.67
N GLY A 122 -12.19 -7.30 1.41
CA GLY A 122 -12.85 -6.34 2.29
C GLY A 122 -12.35 -4.90 2.13
N ALA A 123 -11.69 -4.58 1.00
CA ALA A 123 -11.15 -3.27 0.66
C ALA A 123 -10.29 -2.66 1.79
N TRP A 124 -10.33 -1.36 2.06
CA TRP A 124 -9.50 -0.72 3.08
C TRP A 124 -10.20 -0.70 4.44
N ASP A 125 -9.47 -0.98 5.53
CA ASP A 125 -10.00 -0.82 6.89
C ASP A 125 -10.03 0.68 7.24
N PRO A 126 -11.22 1.29 7.41
CA PRO A 126 -11.34 2.72 7.69
C PRO A 126 -10.80 3.13 9.07
N PHE A 127 -10.56 2.18 9.96
CA PHE A 127 -10.06 2.41 11.31
C PHE A 127 -8.57 2.12 11.48
N ASN A 128 -7.92 1.54 10.46
CA ASN A 128 -6.47 1.33 10.48
C ASN A 128 -5.75 2.56 9.93
N VAL A 129 -4.65 2.94 10.59
CA VAL A 129 -3.85 4.13 10.22
C VAL A 129 -2.86 3.83 9.10
N THR A 130 -2.53 2.55 8.90
CA THR A 130 -1.75 2.01 7.79
C THR A 130 -2.57 0.93 7.08
N GLU A 131 -3.70 1.37 6.55
CA GLU A 131 -4.68 0.53 5.86
C GLU A 131 -4.12 -0.15 4.61
N ASP A 132 -3.10 0.45 4.04
CA ASP A 132 -2.31 -0.01 2.90
C ASP A 132 -1.46 -1.24 3.26
N ALA A 133 -0.64 -1.13 4.30
CA ALA A 133 0.17 -2.24 4.78
C ALA A 133 -0.71 -3.41 5.26
N ASP A 134 -1.80 -3.12 5.99
CA ASP A 134 -2.80 -4.10 6.41
C ASP A 134 -3.40 -4.83 5.20
N LEU A 135 -3.78 -4.08 4.15
CA LEU A 135 -4.34 -4.66 2.93
C LEU A 135 -3.35 -5.59 2.24
N GLY A 136 -2.06 -5.24 2.20
CA GLY A 136 -1.01 -6.11 1.66
C GLY A 136 -0.95 -7.46 2.37
N PHE A 137 -1.02 -7.46 3.71
CA PHE A 137 -1.09 -8.71 4.49
C PHE A 137 -2.40 -9.46 4.29
N ARG A 138 -3.52 -8.77 4.16
CA ARG A 138 -4.81 -9.42 3.86
C ARG A 138 -4.82 -10.07 2.49
N LEU A 139 -4.32 -9.43 1.44
CA LEU A 139 -4.15 -10.05 0.13
C LEU A 139 -3.39 -11.37 0.23
N ALA A 140 -2.25 -11.38 0.93
CA ALA A 140 -1.46 -12.58 1.12
C ALA A 140 -2.21 -13.69 1.89
N ARG A 141 -3.07 -13.33 2.86
CA ARG A 141 -3.93 -14.26 3.60
C ARG A 141 -5.00 -14.91 2.72
N PHE A 142 -5.51 -14.17 1.74
CA PHE A 142 -6.45 -14.68 0.74
C PHE A 142 -5.76 -15.48 -0.37
N GLY A 143 -4.43 -15.64 -0.31
CA GLY A 143 -3.65 -16.39 -1.30
C GLY A 143 -3.35 -15.61 -2.57
N TYR A 144 -3.58 -14.31 -2.55
CA TYR A 144 -3.26 -13.42 -3.66
C TYR A 144 -1.77 -13.04 -3.68
N ASP A 145 -1.31 -12.70 -4.87
CA ASP A 145 0.05 -12.26 -5.11
C ASP A 145 0.06 -10.74 -5.39
N VAL A 146 1.19 -10.13 -5.05
CA VAL A 146 1.50 -8.72 -5.37
C VAL A 146 2.70 -8.71 -6.29
N ALA A 147 2.67 -7.90 -7.35
CA ALA A 147 3.82 -7.64 -8.20
C ALA A 147 4.35 -6.22 -7.99
N LEU A 148 5.63 -6.04 -8.29
CA LEU A 148 6.29 -4.74 -8.28
C LEU A 148 6.60 -4.32 -9.71
N ILE A 149 6.45 -3.03 -10.03
CA ILE A 149 6.80 -2.44 -11.34
C ILE A 149 7.87 -1.36 -11.16
N SER A 150 8.52 -0.97 -12.26
CA SER A 150 9.63 0.00 -12.20
C SER A 150 9.21 1.47 -12.32
N PRO A 151 8.17 1.87 -13.10
CA PRO A 151 7.78 3.28 -13.17
C PRO A 151 7.35 3.80 -11.80
N ALA A 152 8.06 4.84 -11.30
CA ALA A 152 7.88 5.35 -9.95
C ALA A 152 6.75 6.39 -9.86
N THR A 153 6.37 6.68 -8.63
CA THR A 153 5.63 7.89 -8.27
C THR A 153 6.50 8.74 -7.38
N TRP A 154 6.50 10.05 -7.63
CA TRP A 154 7.26 11.03 -6.88
C TRP A 154 6.36 11.69 -5.84
N GLU A 155 6.86 11.78 -4.60
CA GLU A 155 6.17 12.34 -3.44
C GLU A 155 7.03 13.41 -2.76
N GLU A 156 6.38 14.28 -1.97
CA GLU A 156 7.04 15.27 -1.14
C GLU A 156 7.37 14.70 0.25
N ALA A 157 8.63 14.80 0.64
CA ALA A 157 9.01 14.51 2.02
C ALA A 157 8.79 15.72 2.93
N PRO A 158 8.33 15.53 4.18
CA PRO A 158 8.16 16.62 5.13
C PRO A 158 9.49 17.28 5.48
N PRO A 159 9.69 18.60 5.22
CA PRO A 159 10.96 19.27 5.43
C PRO A 159 11.24 19.61 6.91
N ARG A 160 10.23 19.52 7.77
CA ARG A 160 10.33 19.90 9.20
C ARG A 160 10.32 18.69 10.11
N ALA A 161 11.15 18.74 11.17
CA ALA A 161 11.21 17.68 12.18
C ALA A 161 9.85 17.30 12.77
N THR A 162 9.00 18.30 13.03
CA THR A 162 7.65 18.08 13.59
C THR A 162 6.77 17.26 12.64
N GLY A 163 6.76 17.58 11.35
CA GLY A 163 6.02 16.83 10.34
C GLY A 163 6.54 15.40 10.22
N TRP A 164 7.86 15.24 10.14
CA TRP A 164 8.52 13.93 10.11
C TRP A 164 8.16 13.09 11.33
N PHE A 165 8.24 13.66 12.55
CA PHE A 165 7.94 12.95 13.78
C PHE A 165 6.46 12.51 13.87
N HIS A 166 5.53 13.40 13.51
CA HIS A 166 4.11 13.07 13.48
C HIS A 166 3.79 11.92 12.50
N GLN A 167 4.39 11.94 11.32
CA GLN A 167 4.20 10.91 10.32
C GLN A 167 4.74 9.56 10.80
N ARG A 168 5.96 9.53 11.38
CA ARG A 168 6.57 8.30 11.93
C ARG A 168 5.76 7.72 13.08
N THR A 169 5.28 8.56 14.00
CA THR A 169 4.43 8.13 15.11
C THR A 169 3.14 7.50 14.59
N ARG A 170 2.54 8.09 13.55
CA ARG A 170 1.35 7.55 12.91
C ARG A 170 1.63 6.19 12.29
N TRP A 171 2.71 6.03 11.55
CA TRP A 171 3.09 4.77 10.93
C TRP A 171 3.38 3.67 11.94
N LEU A 172 4.19 3.95 12.95
CA LEU A 172 4.47 2.98 14.01
C LEU A 172 3.17 2.51 14.70
N LYS A 173 2.27 3.45 15.01
CA LYS A 173 0.96 3.11 15.57
C LYS A 173 0.17 2.18 14.64
N GLY A 174 0.14 2.48 13.36
CA GLY A 174 -0.56 1.67 12.36
C GLY A 174 0.04 0.26 12.22
N TRP A 175 1.37 0.15 12.20
CA TRP A 175 2.07 -1.14 12.16
C TRP A 175 1.77 -1.99 13.40
N MET A 176 1.82 -1.40 14.59
CA MET A 176 1.41 -2.07 15.83
C MET A 176 -0.05 -2.51 15.78
N GLN A 177 -0.94 -1.66 15.29
CA GLN A 177 -2.36 -1.98 15.13
C GLN A 177 -2.55 -3.14 14.16
N THR A 178 -1.94 -3.11 12.99
CA THR A 178 -1.96 -4.18 11.98
C THR A 178 -1.47 -5.49 12.58
N TYR A 179 -0.33 -5.47 13.27
CA TYR A 179 0.18 -6.66 13.96
C TYR A 179 -0.85 -7.25 14.94
N LEU A 180 -1.38 -6.43 15.86
CA LEU A 180 -2.33 -6.88 16.87
C LEU A 180 -3.63 -7.40 16.26
N VAL A 181 -4.14 -6.77 15.21
CA VAL A 181 -5.35 -7.22 14.50
C VAL A 181 -5.15 -8.60 13.88
N HIS A 182 -4.04 -8.80 13.17
CA HIS A 182 -3.74 -10.09 12.54
C HIS A 182 -3.44 -11.19 13.58
N MET A 183 -2.81 -10.83 14.69
CA MET A 183 -2.47 -11.74 15.79
C MET A 183 -3.63 -12.04 16.76
N ARG A 184 -4.82 -11.50 16.53
CA ARG A 184 -6.03 -11.91 17.30
C ARG A 184 -6.34 -13.40 17.18
N SER A 185 -5.96 -14.03 16.06
CA SER A 185 -6.12 -15.46 15.83
C SER A 185 -4.86 -16.02 15.17
N PRO A 186 -3.78 -16.27 15.95
CA PRO A 186 -2.48 -16.68 15.41
C PRO A 186 -2.52 -18.05 14.73
N THR A 187 -3.37 -18.96 15.19
CA THR A 187 -3.56 -20.28 14.57
C THR A 187 -4.18 -20.15 13.17
N ARG A 188 -5.16 -19.26 13.01
CA ARG A 188 -5.76 -18.96 11.72
C ARG A 188 -4.77 -18.26 10.80
N LEU A 189 -4.02 -17.28 11.32
CA LEU A 189 -2.98 -16.60 10.57
C LEU A 189 -1.91 -17.58 10.06
N TRP A 190 -1.51 -18.55 10.92
CA TRP A 190 -0.60 -19.62 10.54
C TRP A 190 -1.19 -20.49 9.42
N ALA A 191 -2.46 -20.86 9.51
CA ALA A 191 -3.14 -21.63 8.49
C ALA A 191 -3.24 -20.89 7.15
N ASP A 192 -3.54 -19.57 7.18
CA ASP A 192 -3.67 -18.73 6.00
C ASP A 192 -2.31 -18.51 5.30
N PHE A 193 -1.24 -18.28 6.06
CA PHE A 193 0.09 -17.95 5.56
C PHE A 193 0.99 -19.16 5.29
N GLY A 194 0.81 -20.23 6.05
CA GLY A 194 1.80 -21.27 6.20
C GLY A 194 3.04 -20.80 6.98
N PRO A 195 3.98 -21.69 7.30
CA PRO A 195 5.10 -21.39 8.20
C PRO A 195 6.01 -20.28 7.70
N TRP A 196 6.33 -20.26 6.41
CA TRP A 196 7.28 -19.32 5.84
C TRP A 196 6.77 -17.88 5.85
N ARG A 197 5.56 -17.64 5.34
CA ARG A 197 4.94 -16.31 5.34
C ARG A 197 4.59 -15.83 6.75
N PHE A 198 4.24 -16.75 7.66
CA PHE A 198 4.00 -16.41 9.06
C PHE A 198 5.28 -15.90 9.74
N LEU A 199 6.42 -16.58 9.55
CA LEU A 199 7.71 -16.10 10.07
C LEU A 199 8.11 -14.75 9.45
N GLY A 200 7.91 -14.59 8.16
CA GLY A 200 8.15 -13.31 7.47
C GLY A 200 7.28 -12.19 8.05
N PHE A 201 5.99 -12.43 8.29
CA PHE A 201 5.10 -11.48 8.93
C PHE A 201 5.61 -11.06 10.32
N GLN A 202 6.07 -12.03 11.14
CA GLN A 202 6.66 -11.73 12.45
C GLN A 202 7.91 -10.87 12.31
N ALA A 203 8.81 -11.19 11.39
CA ALA A 203 10.04 -10.44 11.17
C ALA A 203 9.78 -9.02 10.66
N ILE A 204 8.75 -8.82 9.83
CA ILE A 204 8.42 -7.51 9.25
C ILE A 204 7.75 -6.59 10.28
N LEU A 205 6.85 -7.11 11.11
CA LEU A 205 6.01 -6.27 11.99
C LEU A 205 6.43 -6.28 13.46
N ALA A 206 7.11 -7.31 13.94
CA ALA A 206 7.54 -7.44 15.34
C ALA A 206 9.05 -7.34 15.54
N GLY A 207 9.83 -7.30 14.43
CA GLY A 207 11.30 -7.20 14.38
C GLY A 207 11.83 -5.79 14.24
#